data_8d675b50c16b3f444a721eeebf56280f
#
_entry.id   8d675b50c16b3f444a721eeebf56280f
#
_cell.length_a   1.000
_cell.length_b   1.000
_cell.length_c   1.000
_cell.angle_alpha   90.00
_cell.angle_beta   90.00
_cell.angle_gamma   90.00
#
_symmetry.space_group_name_H-M   'P 1'
#
loop_
_entity.id
_entity.type
_entity.pdbx_description
1 polymer ?
#
loop_
_entity_poly.entity_id
_entity_poly.type
_entity_poly.pdbx_seq_one_letter_code
_entity_poly.pdbx_strand_id
1 'polypeptide(L)'
;MKLAIRMPLLLGSLIALAIPLRIAHAQDEMPGFEPPPPPPEDDLEAVPPSAEPPPRAPDQRTFEQQLSPYGRWVDTPEYGRVWMPAGVGPDWQPYADGRWVNTGWGWSFAAPVPWGWAVYHYGRWGWRTGFGWFWVPGYVWGPAWVSWRWVNGYACWSPLGPRGYVYGRRWPGWVVVPYAHFTHPIRRWAVPSAQNRFIVRSAHPVRAFPTLQARHFEGHGGGHRGHGGRR
;
A
#
# COMPACT_ATOMS: atom_id res chain seq x y z
N MET A 1 41.23 32.50 -68.29
CA MET A 1 42.05 31.91 -67.23
C MET A 1 41.14 31.57 -66.08
N LYS A 2 40.75 30.30 -65.92
CA LYS A 2 39.91 29.79 -64.79
C LYS A 2 40.77 28.89 -63.90
N LEU A 3 41.07 29.35 -62.73
CA LEU A 3 41.86 28.65 -61.75
C LEU A 3 40.93 27.69 -60.95
N ALA A 4 41.13 26.40 -61.10
CA ALA A 4 40.38 25.40 -60.38
C ALA A 4 41.18 25.00 -59.08
N ILE A 5 40.63 25.34 -57.93
CA ILE A 5 41.18 24.94 -56.63
C ILE A 5 40.58 23.56 -56.27
N ARG A 6 41.42 22.54 -56.26
CA ARG A 6 41.08 21.20 -55.75
C ARG A 6 41.23 21.19 -54.24
N MET A 7 40.15 20.93 -53.53
CA MET A 7 40.12 20.65 -52.11
C MET A 7 40.24 19.13 -51.88
N PRO A 8 41.11 18.64 -50.98
CA PRO A 8 41.13 17.23 -50.64
C PRO A 8 40.05 16.87 -49.66
N LEU A 9 39.29 15.80 -49.96
CA LEU A 9 38.36 15.14 -49.04
C LEU A 9 39.17 14.41 -47.93
N LEU A 10 39.07 14.88 -46.71
CA LEU A 10 39.44 14.15 -45.50
C LEU A 10 38.30 13.24 -45.07
N LEU A 11 38.39 11.96 -45.33
CA LEU A 11 37.55 10.92 -44.73
C LEU A 11 37.90 10.80 -43.23
N GLY A 12 37.14 11.45 -42.39
CA GLY A 12 37.18 11.23 -40.96
C GLY A 12 36.34 9.98 -40.57
N SER A 13 37.00 8.87 -40.24
CA SER A 13 36.34 7.71 -39.65
C SER A 13 35.80 8.07 -38.25
N LEU A 14 34.48 8.23 -38.13
CA LEU A 14 33.81 8.27 -36.83
C LEU A 14 33.74 6.83 -36.26
N ILE A 15 34.66 6.52 -35.36
CA ILE A 15 34.54 5.33 -34.50
C ILE A 15 33.43 5.66 -33.46
N ALA A 16 32.23 5.13 -33.67
CA ALA A 16 31.17 5.17 -32.69
C ALA A 16 31.52 4.22 -31.53
N LEU A 17 31.99 4.81 -30.43
CA LEU A 17 32.14 4.09 -29.18
C LEU A 17 30.73 3.79 -28.64
N ALA A 18 30.23 2.58 -28.86
CA ALA A 18 29.03 2.08 -28.22
C ALA A 18 29.33 1.86 -26.73
N ILE A 19 28.99 2.83 -25.90
CA ILE A 19 28.96 2.67 -24.44
C ILE A 19 27.74 1.81 -24.12
N PRO A 20 27.90 0.60 -23.58
CA PRO A 20 26.75 -0.18 -23.13
C PRO A 20 26.08 0.59 -22.00
N LEU A 21 24.86 1.06 -22.25
CA LEU A 21 23.97 1.62 -21.23
C LEU A 21 23.65 0.47 -20.25
N ARG A 22 24.47 0.30 -19.22
CA ARG A 22 24.12 -0.52 -18.08
C ARG A 22 22.93 0.17 -17.43
N ILE A 23 21.73 -0.35 -17.70
CA ILE A 23 20.56 -0.08 -16.86
C ILE A 23 20.91 -0.72 -15.50
N ALA A 24 21.53 0.07 -14.64
CA ALA A 24 21.62 -0.24 -13.24
C ALA A 24 20.16 -0.31 -12.76
N HIS A 25 19.69 -1.52 -12.47
CA HIS A 25 18.57 -1.69 -11.55
C HIS A 25 19.08 -1.14 -10.22
N ALA A 26 18.89 0.15 -10.01
CA ALA A 26 18.95 0.72 -8.68
C ALA A 26 17.82 0.05 -7.91
N GLN A 27 18.16 -1.01 -7.20
CA GLN A 27 17.42 -1.40 -6.00
C GLN A 27 17.55 -0.15 -5.13
N ASP A 28 16.49 0.65 -5.06
CA ASP A 28 16.35 1.70 -4.07
C ASP A 28 16.26 1.02 -2.69
N GLU A 29 17.40 0.53 -2.21
CA GLU A 29 17.63 0.29 -0.80
C GLU A 29 17.58 1.67 -0.16
N MET A 30 16.50 1.95 0.56
CA MET A 30 16.38 3.17 1.34
C MET A 30 17.53 3.21 2.34
N PRO A 31 18.49 4.14 2.21
CA PRO A 31 19.65 4.16 3.10
C PRO A 31 19.17 4.39 4.53
N GLY A 32 19.47 3.43 5.42
CA GLY A 32 19.16 3.52 6.85
C GLY A 32 17.76 3.07 7.27
N PHE A 33 17.01 2.36 6.39
CA PHE A 33 15.78 1.71 6.80
C PHE A 33 16.08 0.32 7.38
N GLU A 34 16.19 0.25 8.69
CA GLU A 34 16.07 -1.00 9.42
C GLU A 34 14.60 -1.16 9.79
N PRO A 35 13.90 -2.21 9.27
CA PRO A 35 12.52 -2.43 9.67
C PRO A 35 12.48 -2.62 11.19
N PRO A 36 11.43 -2.10 11.88
CA PRO A 36 11.30 -2.34 13.30
C PRO A 36 11.31 -3.84 13.56
N PRO A 37 11.80 -4.29 14.72
CA PRO A 37 11.73 -5.68 15.11
C PRO A 37 10.27 -6.14 15.03
N PRO A 38 10.02 -7.40 14.67
CA PRO A 38 8.66 -7.95 14.71
C PRO A 38 8.11 -7.74 16.12
N PRO A 39 6.78 -7.48 16.23
CA PRO A 39 6.14 -7.45 17.54
C PRO A 39 6.45 -8.75 18.27
N PRO A 40 6.52 -8.73 19.62
CA PRO A 40 6.67 -9.93 20.43
C PRO A 40 5.62 -10.97 20.00
N GLU A 41 5.97 -12.24 19.96
CA GLU A 41 5.07 -13.31 19.49
C GLU A 41 3.76 -13.36 20.31
N ASP A 42 3.79 -12.92 21.54
CA ASP A 42 2.63 -12.82 22.44
C ASP A 42 1.61 -11.74 22.01
N ASP A 43 2.02 -10.75 21.19
CA ASP A 43 1.16 -9.71 20.64
C ASP A 43 0.60 -10.06 19.23
N LEU A 44 0.93 -11.23 18.70
CA LEU A 44 0.39 -11.73 17.44
C LEU A 44 -1.06 -12.22 17.67
N GLU A 45 -1.94 -11.28 17.92
CA GLU A 45 -3.37 -11.55 17.81
C GLU A 45 -3.65 -12.16 16.42
N ALA A 46 -4.35 -13.28 16.38
CA ALA A 46 -4.63 -14.05 15.17
C ALA A 46 -5.06 -13.12 14.02
N VAL A 47 -4.55 -13.38 12.83
CA VAL A 47 -4.97 -12.63 11.62
C VAL A 47 -6.49 -12.73 11.53
N PRO A 48 -7.21 -11.61 11.55
CA PRO A 48 -8.66 -11.68 11.48
C PRO A 48 -9.08 -12.25 10.11
N PRO A 49 -10.14 -13.08 10.05
CA PRO A 49 -10.61 -13.67 8.79
C PRO A 49 -10.88 -12.64 7.68
N SER A 50 -11.22 -11.41 8.06
CA SER A 50 -11.42 -10.31 7.12
C SER A 50 -10.14 -9.86 6.39
N ALA A 51 -8.95 -10.22 6.90
CA ALA A 51 -7.68 -9.83 6.29
C ALA A 51 -7.19 -10.82 5.22
N GLU A 52 -7.93 -11.90 4.96
CA GLU A 52 -7.64 -12.91 3.94
C GLU A 52 -8.73 -12.96 2.86
N PRO A 53 -8.40 -13.42 1.63
CA PRO A 53 -9.39 -13.56 0.59
C PRO A 53 -10.41 -14.65 0.92
N PRO A 54 -11.70 -14.40 0.71
CA PRO A 54 -12.71 -15.45 0.86
C PRO A 54 -12.58 -16.50 -0.27
N PRO A 55 -13.08 -17.71 -0.04
CA PRO A 55 -13.06 -18.79 -1.04
C PRO A 55 -13.75 -18.42 -2.36
N ARG A 56 -14.71 -17.52 -2.31
CA ARG A 56 -15.47 -17.04 -3.46
C ARG A 56 -15.58 -15.51 -3.43
N ALA A 57 -15.32 -14.88 -4.58
CA ALA A 57 -15.54 -13.43 -4.74
C ALA A 57 -17.04 -13.08 -4.56
N PRO A 58 -17.35 -12.02 -3.79
CA PRO A 58 -18.73 -11.54 -3.66
C PRO A 58 -19.22 -10.91 -4.97
N ASP A 59 -20.53 -10.93 -5.17
CA ASP A 59 -21.20 -10.22 -6.24
C ASP A 59 -21.85 -8.92 -5.73
N GLN A 60 -22.44 -8.14 -6.64
CA GLN A 60 -23.10 -6.88 -6.31
C GLN A 60 -24.23 -7.08 -5.27
N ARG A 61 -25.02 -8.12 -5.40
CA ARG A 61 -26.14 -8.44 -4.49
C ARG A 61 -25.61 -8.73 -3.08
N THR A 62 -24.52 -9.46 -2.98
CA THR A 62 -23.87 -9.76 -1.70
C THR A 62 -23.42 -8.47 -1.00
N PHE A 63 -22.77 -7.56 -1.71
CA PHE A 63 -22.41 -6.25 -1.14
C PHE A 63 -23.65 -5.47 -0.71
N GLU A 64 -24.68 -5.39 -1.54
CA GLU A 64 -25.89 -4.65 -1.20
C GLU A 64 -26.58 -5.21 0.05
N GLN A 65 -26.73 -6.51 0.15
CA GLN A 65 -27.36 -7.13 1.30
C GLN A 65 -26.57 -6.97 2.58
N GLN A 66 -25.24 -7.18 2.52
CA GLN A 66 -24.42 -7.19 3.72
C GLN A 66 -24.01 -5.79 4.20
N LEU A 67 -23.96 -4.80 3.31
CA LEU A 67 -23.59 -3.43 3.68
C LEU A 67 -24.79 -2.54 4.02
N SER A 68 -26.01 -2.86 3.58
CA SER A 68 -27.22 -2.06 3.86
C SER A 68 -27.51 -1.80 5.33
N PRO A 69 -27.24 -2.71 6.28
CA PRO A 69 -27.43 -2.42 7.71
C PRO A 69 -26.49 -1.34 8.26
N TYR A 70 -25.37 -1.06 7.57
CA TYR A 70 -24.30 -0.21 8.07
C TYR A 70 -24.12 1.10 7.32
N GLY A 71 -24.93 1.33 6.30
CA GLY A 71 -24.82 2.51 5.47
C GLY A 71 -25.94 2.62 4.44
N ARG A 72 -25.78 3.55 3.54
CA ARG A 72 -26.76 3.78 2.48
C ARG A 72 -26.13 3.62 1.11
N TRP A 73 -26.91 3.10 0.18
CA TRP A 73 -26.58 3.05 -1.23
C TRP A 73 -27.12 4.28 -1.95
N VAL A 74 -26.31 4.86 -2.82
CA VAL A 74 -26.65 6.07 -3.59
C VAL A 74 -26.23 5.86 -5.03
N ASP A 75 -27.11 6.21 -5.97
CA ASP A 75 -26.78 6.17 -7.39
C ASP A 75 -26.09 7.48 -7.79
N THR A 76 -24.96 7.35 -8.48
CA THR A 76 -24.18 8.49 -8.97
C THR A 76 -23.98 8.37 -10.48
N PRO A 77 -23.98 9.49 -11.24
CA PRO A 77 -23.78 9.44 -12.68
C PRO A 77 -22.40 8.92 -13.09
N GLU A 78 -21.36 9.21 -12.29
CA GLU A 78 -19.98 8.92 -12.65
C GLU A 78 -19.53 7.51 -12.27
N TYR A 79 -20.05 6.97 -11.15
CA TYR A 79 -19.58 5.71 -10.56
C TYR A 79 -20.68 4.66 -10.42
N GLY A 80 -21.91 4.97 -10.87
CA GLY A 80 -23.06 4.11 -10.63
C GLY A 80 -23.43 4.06 -9.16
N ARG A 81 -23.79 2.88 -8.68
CA ARG A 81 -24.27 2.67 -7.30
C ARG A 81 -23.10 2.60 -6.34
N VAL A 82 -23.02 3.56 -5.41
CA VAL A 82 -21.97 3.69 -4.40
C VAL A 82 -22.54 3.50 -3.00
N TRP A 83 -21.70 3.10 -2.05
CA TRP A 83 -22.09 2.93 -0.66
C TRP A 83 -21.46 4.01 0.23
N MET A 84 -22.21 4.50 1.20
CA MET A 84 -21.76 5.49 2.18
C MET A 84 -21.99 4.94 3.58
N PRO A 85 -20.96 4.92 4.47
CA PRO A 85 -21.13 4.42 5.83
C PRO A 85 -22.07 5.34 6.64
N ALA A 86 -22.88 4.72 7.50
CA ALA A 86 -23.65 5.42 8.52
C ALA A 86 -22.92 5.34 9.88
N GLY A 87 -23.27 6.26 10.80
CA GLY A 87 -22.75 6.25 12.17
C GLY A 87 -21.28 6.62 12.30
N VAL A 88 -20.64 7.12 11.24
CA VAL A 88 -19.26 7.62 11.28
C VAL A 88 -19.24 9.12 11.60
N GLY A 89 -18.25 9.56 12.37
CA GLY A 89 -18.10 10.97 12.73
C GLY A 89 -17.62 11.83 11.55
N PRO A 90 -17.68 13.17 11.68
CA PRO A 90 -17.31 14.09 10.60
C PRO A 90 -15.84 13.99 10.18
N ASP A 91 -14.95 13.61 11.10
CA ASP A 91 -13.52 13.45 10.86
C ASP A 91 -13.13 12.02 10.48
N TRP A 92 -14.11 11.14 10.30
CA TRP A 92 -13.86 9.77 9.90
C TRP A 92 -13.31 9.70 8.47
N GLN A 93 -12.35 8.82 8.28
CA GLN A 93 -11.83 8.48 6.97
C GLN A 93 -11.50 6.98 6.87
N PRO A 94 -11.58 6.38 5.68
CA PRO A 94 -11.22 4.98 5.50
C PRO A 94 -9.74 4.75 5.81
N TYR A 95 -9.41 3.57 6.30
CA TYR A 95 -8.07 3.13 6.71
C TYR A 95 -7.45 3.92 7.87
N ALA A 96 -8.25 4.64 8.66
CA ALA A 96 -7.78 5.38 9.84
C ALA A 96 -8.11 4.71 11.18
N ASP A 97 -9.06 3.78 11.18
CA ASP A 97 -9.48 3.04 12.39
C ASP A 97 -9.35 1.55 12.15
N GLY A 98 -8.29 0.96 12.68
CA GLY A 98 -7.89 -0.41 12.47
C GLY A 98 -6.40 -0.61 12.72
N ARG A 99 -5.83 -1.66 12.15
CA ARG A 99 -4.39 -1.96 12.22
C ARG A 99 -3.92 -2.64 10.94
N TRP A 100 -2.62 -2.58 10.69
CA TRP A 100 -1.98 -3.33 9.63
C TRP A 100 -1.51 -4.69 10.15
N VAL A 101 -1.83 -5.75 9.41
CA VAL A 101 -1.46 -7.13 9.70
C VAL A 101 -0.63 -7.66 8.54
N ASN A 102 0.51 -8.27 8.84
CA ASN A 102 1.32 -8.92 7.83
C ASN A 102 0.77 -10.31 7.55
N THR A 103 0.35 -10.55 6.32
CA THR A 103 -0.21 -11.82 5.85
C THR A 103 0.61 -12.39 4.70
N GLY A 104 0.36 -13.62 4.28
CA GLY A 104 0.94 -14.19 3.06
C GLY A 104 0.64 -13.41 1.78
N TRP A 105 -0.33 -12.49 1.83
CA TRP A 105 -0.74 -11.61 0.73
C TRP A 105 -0.14 -10.21 0.84
N GLY A 106 0.67 -9.95 1.85
CA GLY A 106 1.25 -8.64 2.17
C GLY A 106 0.53 -7.94 3.33
N TRP A 107 0.76 -6.63 3.45
CA TRP A 107 0.12 -5.82 4.49
C TRP A 107 -1.38 -5.70 4.25
N SER A 108 -2.15 -6.35 5.11
CA SER A 108 -3.60 -6.40 5.07
C SER A 108 -4.19 -5.48 6.14
N PHE A 109 -5.25 -4.76 5.79
CA PHE A 109 -5.90 -3.84 6.72
C PHE A 109 -7.00 -4.53 7.50
N ALA A 110 -6.84 -4.65 8.81
CA ALA A 110 -7.85 -5.20 9.71
C ALA A 110 -8.58 -4.07 10.43
N ALA A 111 -9.89 -3.97 10.23
CA ALA A 111 -10.75 -2.97 10.86
C ALA A 111 -11.75 -3.60 11.82
N PRO A 112 -12.03 -2.96 12.98
CA PRO A 112 -12.95 -3.48 13.98
C PRO A 112 -14.43 -3.15 13.64
N VAL A 113 -14.80 -3.32 12.37
CA VAL A 113 -16.16 -3.03 11.88
C VAL A 113 -16.69 -4.18 11.03
N PRO A 114 -17.98 -4.55 11.16
CA PRO A 114 -18.55 -5.71 10.48
C PRO A 114 -18.50 -5.64 8.95
N TRP A 115 -18.45 -4.46 8.38
CA TRP A 115 -18.40 -4.20 6.95
C TRP A 115 -16.98 -4.06 6.38
N GLY A 116 -15.96 -4.17 7.25
CA GLY A 116 -14.54 -3.99 6.89
C GLY A 116 -14.05 -4.97 5.83
N TRP A 117 -14.51 -6.23 5.88
CA TRP A 117 -14.19 -7.26 4.90
C TRP A 117 -14.47 -6.86 3.44
N ALA A 118 -15.49 -6.03 3.23
CA ALA A 118 -15.85 -5.56 1.91
C ALA A 118 -15.03 -4.33 1.49
N VAL A 119 -15.18 -3.24 2.22
CA VAL A 119 -14.77 -1.92 1.77
C VAL A 119 -13.26 -1.64 1.88
N TYR A 120 -12.53 -2.47 2.64
CA TYR A 120 -11.09 -2.37 2.73
C TYR A 120 -10.36 -3.34 1.81
N HIS A 121 -11.05 -4.41 1.36
CA HIS A 121 -10.44 -5.43 0.53
C HIS A 121 -10.95 -5.44 -0.90
N TYR A 122 -12.04 -4.74 -1.17
CA TYR A 122 -12.64 -4.61 -2.50
C TYR A 122 -12.90 -3.15 -2.84
N GLY A 123 -13.08 -2.87 -4.14
CA GLY A 123 -13.49 -1.54 -4.60
C GLY A 123 -12.50 -0.42 -4.30
N ARG A 124 -13.03 0.79 -4.26
CA ARG A 124 -12.25 2.03 -4.10
C ARG A 124 -13.01 3.08 -3.32
N TRP A 125 -12.29 3.92 -2.61
CA TRP A 125 -12.87 5.03 -1.86
C TRP A 125 -12.72 6.36 -2.59
N GLY A 126 -13.81 7.09 -2.73
CA GLY A 126 -13.81 8.48 -3.16
C GLY A 126 -14.29 9.41 -2.06
N TRP A 127 -13.98 10.69 -2.20
CA TRP A 127 -14.47 11.73 -1.30
C TRP A 127 -14.86 12.96 -2.11
N ARG A 128 -15.99 13.58 -1.78
CA ARG A 128 -16.47 14.79 -2.43
C ARG A 128 -16.97 15.79 -1.38
N THR A 129 -16.61 17.05 -1.54
CA THR A 129 -17.11 18.13 -0.68
C THR A 129 -18.64 18.14 -0.70
N GLY A 130 -19.26 18.20 0.48
CA GLY A 130 -20.72 18.17 0.64
C GLY A 130 -21.36 16.79 0.50
N PHE A 131 -20.65 15.80 -0.01
CA PHE A 131 -21.12 14.42 -0.14
C PHE A 131 -20.45 13.48 0.88
N GLY A 132 -19.15 13.71 1.17
CA GLY A 132 -18.36 12.91 2.09
C GLY A 132 -17.68 11.73 1.42
N TRP A 133 -17.31 10.74 2.25
CA TRP A 133 -16.69 9.49 1.80
C TRP A 133 -17.73 8.56 1.20
N PHE A 134 -17.39 7.97 0.06
CA PHE A 134 -18.17 6.94 -0.61
C PHE A 134 -17.30 5.83 -1.14
N TRP A 135 -17.83 4.63 -1.12
CA TRP A 135 -17.16 3.44 -1.63
C TRP A 135 -17.80 2.98 -2.95
N VAL A 136 -16.97 2.80 -3.96
CA VAL A 136 -17.36 2.25 -5.26
C VAL A 136 -17.04 0.76 -5.26
N PRO A 137 -18.02 -0.12 -5.44
CA PRO A 137 -17.80 -1.56 -5.48
C PRO A 137 -16.77 -1.99 -6.51
N GLY A 138 -16.04 -3.05 -6.19
CA GLY A 138 -15.13 -3.76 -7.06
C GLY A 138 -15.06 -5.22 -6.64
N TYR A 139 -14.69 -6.11 -7.56
CA TYR A 139 -14.81 -7.56 -7.36
C TYR A 139 -13.45 -8.26 -7.24
N VAL A 140 -12.39 -7.51 -7.29
CA VAL A 140 -11.03 -8.02 -7.10
C VAL A 140 -10.63 -7.79 -5.66
N TRP A 141 -10.32 -8.88 -4.96
CA TRP A 141 -9.80 -8.81 -3.61
C TRP A 141 -8.34 -8.30 -3.60
N GLY A 142 -7.99 -7.58 -2.57
CA GLY A 142 -6.61 -7.21 -2.26
C GLY A 142 -6.45 -6.99 -0.75
N PRO A 143 -5.24 -7.17 -0.20
CA PRO A 143 -4.99 -6.98 1.23
C PRO A 143 -5.30 -5.56 1.70
N ALA A 144 -5.14 -4.59 0.80
CA ALA A 144 -5.61 -3.21 0.94
C ALA A 144 -5.52 -2.49 -0.41
N TRP A 145 -6.35 -1.46 -0.59
CA TRP A 145 -6.34 -0.62 -1.78
C TRP A 145 -5.94 0.80 -1.43
N VAL A 146 -4.63 0.98 -1.14
CA VAL A 146 -4.04 2.25 -0.72
C VAL A 146 -2.81 2.63 -1.54
N SER A 147 -2.53 3.91 -1.60
CA SER A 147 -1.26 4.46 -2.05
C SER A 147 -0.36 4.67 -0.84
N TRP A 148 0.89 4.23 -0.94
CA TRP A 148 1.87 4.30 0.12
C TRP A 148 2.87 5.43 -0.09
N ARG A 149 3.27 6.07 1.00
CA ARG A 149 4.41 6.98 1.03
C ARG A 149 5.24 6.80 2.30
N TRP A 150 6.50 7.16 2.20
CA TRP A 150 7.46 7.09 3.28
C TRP A 150 8.20 8.42 3.45
N VAL A 151 8.45 8.81 4.70
CA VAL A 151 9.32 9.95 5.04
C VAL A 151 9.81 9.86 6.48
N ASN A 152 11.13 9.95 6.68
CA ASN A 152 11.76 10.17 8.00
C ASN A 152 11.12 9.41 9.18
N GLY A 153 10.95 8.10 9.06
CA GLY A 153 10.37 7.27 10.12
C GLY A 153 8.84 7.30 10.22
N TYR A 154 8.13 7.86 9.23
CA TYR A 154 6.68 7.84 9.14
C TYR A 154 6.20 6.96 8.01
N ALA A 155 5.23 6.10 8.30
CA ALA A 155 4.42 5.41 7.31
C ALA A 155 3.21 6.28 6.97
N CYS A 156 2.99 6.48 5.67
CA CYS A 156 1.87 7.27 5.19
C CYS A 156 1.08 6.46 4.16
N TRP A 157 -0.24 6.49 4.24
CA TRP A 157 -1.10 5.88 3.23
C TRP A 157 -2.36 6.68 2.98
N SER A 158 -2.95 6.44 1.82
CA SER A 158 -4.20 7.06 1.41
C SER A 158 -5.01 6.07 0.59
N PRO A 159 -6.35 6.01 0.74
CA PRO A 159 -7.17 5.15 -0.09
C PRO A 159 -6.95 5.44 -1.57
N LEU A 160 -6.93 4.39 -2.40
CA LEU A 160 -6.98 4.55 -3.85
C LEU A 160 -8.40 4.93 -4.28
N GLY A 161 -8.50 5.98 -5.09
CA GLY A 161 -9.75 6.42 -5.67
C GLY A 161 -10.29 5.51 -6.78
N PRO A 162 -11.57 5.64 -7.15
CA PRO A 162 -12.13 4.98 -8.31
C PRO A 162 -11.40 5.37 -9.61
N ARG A 163 -11.62 4.60 -10.68
CA ARG A 163 -11.01 4.90 -11.99
C ARG A 163 -11.43 6.30 -12.44
N GLY A 164 -10.45 7.09 -12.88
CA GLY A 164 -10.68 8.48 -13.31
C GLY A 164 -10.85 9.48 -12.16
N TYR A 165 -10.76 9.04 -10.91
CA TYR A 165 -10.88 9.91 -9.76
C TYR A 165 -9.66 10.83 -9.65
N VAL A 166 -9.92 12.14 -9.54
CA VAL A 166 -8.88 13.15 -9.34
C VAL A 166 -8.93 13.63 -7.89
N TYR A 167 -7.83 13.43 -7.18
CA TYR A 167 -7.68 13.93 -5.82
C TYR A 167 -7.62 15.46 -5.83
N GLY A 168 -8.65 16.10 -5.28
CA GLY A 168 -8.69 17.55 -5.15
C GLY A 168 -7.69 18.08 -4.11
N ARG A 169 -7.45 19.41 -4.11
CA ARG A 169 -6.57 20.08 -3.14
C ARG A 169 -6.93 19.82 -1.67
N ARG A 170 -8.18 19.53 -1.40
CA ARG A 170 -8.74 19.25 -0.05
C ARG A 170 -8.92 17.77 0.23
N TRP A 171 -8.13 16.90 -0.46
CA TRP A 171 -8.17 15.47 -0.21
C TRP A 171 -7.79 15.17 1.25
N PRO A 172 -8.70 14.63 2.07
CA PRO A 172 -8.45 14.40 3.49
C PRO A 172 -7.83 13.03 3.78
N GLY A 173 -7.64 12.20 2.76
CA GLY A 173 -7.44 10.75 2.90
C GLY A 173 -6.06 10.27 3.33
N TRP A 174 -5.14 11.16 3.69
CA TRP A 174 -3.83 10.72 4.18
C TRP A 174 -3.88 10.39 5.67
N VAL A 175 -3.46 9.18 6.00
CA VAL A 175 -3.15 8.72 7.35
C VAL A 175 -1.65 8.65 7.49
N VAL A 176 -1.12 9.14 8.61
CA VAL A 176 0.30 9.20 8.92
C VAL A 176 0.51 8.67 10.32
N VAL A 177 1.39 7.68 10.47
CA VAL A 177 1.80 7.17 11.79
C VAL A 177 3.31 7.05 11.88
N PRO A 178 3.91 7.20 13.07
CA PRO A 178 5.30 6.81 13.27
C PRO A 178 5.47 5.33 12.93
N TYR A 179 6.49 4.98 12.15
CA TYR A 179 6.66 3.60 11.67
C TYR A 179 6.80 2.58 12.80
N ALA A 180 7.40 2.96 13.92
CA ALA A 180 7.48 2.11 15.12
C ALA A 180 6.11 1.64 15.65
N HIS A 181 5.03 2.33 15.27
CA HIS A 181 3.66 2.02 15.67
C HIS A 181 2.78 1.57 14.50
N PHE A 182 3.38 1.21 13.37
CA PHE A 182 2.66 0.87 12.15
C PHE A 182 1.70 -0.32 12.30
N THR A 183 2.06 -1.32 13.10
CA THR A 183 1.25 -2.52 13.35
C THR A 183 0.27 -2.39 14.53
N HIS A 184 0.35 -1.27 15.27
CA HIS A 184 -0.52 -1.01 16.41
C HIS A 184 -1.87 -0.40 15.98
N PRO A 185 -2.86 -0.32 16.88
CA PRO A 185 -4.12 0.39 16.58
C PRO A 185 -3.85 1.82 16.12
N ILE A 186 -4.18 2.11 14.87
CA ILE A 186 -3.79 3.34 14.16
C ILE A 186 -4.29 4.58 14.89
N ARG A 187 -5.55 4.58 15.34
CA ARG A 187 -6.20 5.74 15.95
C ARG A 187 -5.41 6.33 17.12
N ARG A 188 -4.67 5.49 17.84
CA ARG A 188 -3.85 5.90 18.99
C ARG A 188 -2.61 6.69 18.57
N TRP A 189 -2.07 6.42 17.38
CA TRP A 189 -0.77 6.89 16.92
C TRP A 189 -0.85 7.79 15.70
N ALA A 190 -2.03 7.95 15.12
CA ALA A 190 -2.21 8.78 13.94
C ALA A 190 -1.86 10.24 14.24
N VAL A 191 -1.02 10.81 13.38
CA VAL A 191 -0.69 12.24 13.42
C VAL A 191 -1.95 13.03 13.08
N PRO A 192 -2.26 14.11 13.83
CA PRO A 192 -3.41 14.95 13.53
C PRO A 192 -3.41 15.47 12.09
N SER A 193 -4.57 15.49 11.45
CA SER A 193 -4.72 15.84 10.02
C SER A 193 -4.16 17.21 9.65
N ALA A 194 -4.16 18.17 10.57
CA ALA A 194 -3.54 19.49 10.37
C ALA A 194 -2.02 19.41 10.11
N GLN A 195 -1.35 18.40 10.68
CA GLN A 195 0.09 18.18 10.53
C GLN A 195 0.43 17.23 9.38
N ASN A 196 -0.47 16.31 9.02
CA ASN A 196 -0.26 15.31 7.96
C ASN A 196 0.22 15.91 6.65
N ARG A 197 -0.35 17.05 6.24
CA ARG A 197 -0.03 17.70 4.97
C ARG A 197 1.44 18.10 4.85
N PHE A 198 2.10 18.45 5.95
CA PHE A 198 3.52 18.83 5.94
C PHE A 198 4.39 17.59 5.77
N ILE A 199 4.07 16.52 6.50
CA ILE A 199 4.80 15.24 6.43
C ILE A 199 4.65 14.63 5.04
N VAL A 200 3.42 14.54 4.52
CA VAL A 200 3.12 13.92 3.22
C VAL A 200 3.75 14.66 2.05
N ARG A 201 3.93 15.98 2.12
CA ARG A 201 4.59 16.75 1.06
C ARG A 201 6.05 16.36 0.86
N SER A 202 6.74 16.01 1.94
CA SER A 202 8.13 15.56 1.91
C SER A 202 8.26 14.04 1.69
N ALA A 203 7.14 13.31 1.64
CA ALA A 203 7.12 11.87 1.57
C ALA A 203 7.27 11.36 0.13
N HIS A 204 8.10 10.32 -0.06
CA HIS A 204 8.33 9.68 -1.33
C HIS A 204 7.33 8.53 -1.56
N PRO A 205 6.78 8.37 -2.78
CA PRO A 205 5.97 7.22 -3.11
C PRO A 205 6.76 5.91 -2.96
N VAL A 206 6.15 4.90 -2.36
CA VAL A 206 6.69 3.54 -2.31
C VAL A 206 5.64 2.57 -2.86
N ARG A 207 6.08 1.49 -3.52
CA ARG A 207 5.14 0.51 -4.11
C ARG A 207 4.43 -0.30 -3.05
N ALA A 208 5.15 -0.68 -2.00
CA ALA A 208 4.64 -1.36 -0.81
C ALA A 208 5.65 -1.17 0.32
N PHE A 209 5.20 -1.25 1.57
CA PHE A 209 6.14 -1.44 2.67
C PHE A 209 6.71 -2.86 2.60
N PRO A 210 7.99 -3.05 2.96
CA PRO A 210 8.57 -4.37 3.03
C PRO A 210 7.69 -5.25 3.93
N THR A 211 7.23 -6.38 3.40
CA THR A 211 6.67 -7.44 4.22
C THR A 211 7.82 -7.98 5.05
N LEU A 212 7.64 -8.10 6.34
CA LEU A 212 8.53 -8.86 7.17
C LEU A 212 8.40 -10.31 6.69
N GLN A 213 9.26 -10.73 5.76
CA GLN A 213 9.38 -12.13 5.44
C GLN A 213 9.82 -12.80 6.73
N ALA A 214 8.96 -13.68 7.26
CA ALA A 214 9.39 -14.61 8.27
C ALA A 214 10.62 -15.32 7.70
N ARG A 215 11.80 -15.00 8.24
CA ARG A 215 13.00 -15.78 7.95
C ARG A 215 12.67 -17.17 8.47
N HIS A 216 12.46 -18.11 7.57
CA HIS A 216 12.51 -19.51 7.91
C HIS A 216 13.87 -19.71 8.58
N PHE A 217 13.85 -19.83 9.89
CA PHE A 217 14.96 -20.39 10.63
C PHE A 217 15.03 -21.85 10.20
N GLU A 218 15.82 -22.12 9.16
CA GLU A 218 16.35 -23.45 8.92
C GLU A 218 17.27 -23.74 10.09
N GLY A 219 16.71 -24.40 11.10
CA GLY A 219 17.46 -24.94 12.20
C GLY A 219 18.50 -25.89 11.63
N HIS A 220 19.75 -25.46 11.65
CA HIS A 220 20.90 -26.35 11.46
C HIS A 220 20.85 -27.37 12.59
N GLY A 221 20.19 -28.48 12.32
CA GLY A 221 20.28 -29.70 13.14
C GLY A 221 21.72 -30.20 13.08
N GLY A 222 22.53 -29.76 14.04
CA GLY A 222 23.87 -30.29 14.26
C GLY A 222 23.79 -31.77 14.55
N GLY A 223 24.00 -32.58 13.52
CA GLY A 223 24.13 -34.02 13.66
C GLY A 223 25.38 -34.36 14.48
N HIS A 224 25.21 -34.73 15.73
CA HIS A 224 26.20 -35.41 16.52
C HIS A 224 26.47 -36.81 15.89
N ARG A 225 27.53 -36.92 15.13
CA ARG A 225 28.09 -38.22 14.79
C ARG A 225 28.71 -38.83 16.04
N GLY A 226 28.00 -39.78 16.64
CA GLY A 226 28.54 -40.66 17.67
C GLY A 226 29.62 -41.53 17.09
N HIS A 227 30.84 -41.36 17.58
CA HIS A 227 31.97 -42.28 17.31
C HIS A 227 31.73 -43.56 18.07
N GLY A 228 31.43 -44.63 17.36
CA GLY A 228 31.46 -45.99 17.89
C GLY A 228 32.91 -46.48 18.09
N GLY A 229 33.35 -46.61 19.33
CA GLY A 229 34.54 -47.33 19.74
C GLY A 229 34.26 -48.82 19.93
N ARG A 230 34.99 -49.62 19.17
CA ARG A 230 35.09 -51.09 19.38
C ARG A 230 35.82 -51.39 20.71
N ARG A 231 35.26 -52.28 21.51
CA ARG A 231 35.91 -53.52 22.02
C ARG A 231 34.83 -54.44 22.60
#